data_49bc829d5c739187ad94f54aadd9bc19
#
_entry.id   49bc829d5c739187ad94f54aadd9bc19
#
_cell.length_a   1.000
_cell.length_b   1.000
_cell.length_c   1.000
_cell.angle_alpha   90.00
_cell.angle_beta   90.00
_cell.angle_gamma   90.00
#
_symmetry.space_group_name_H-M   'P 1'
#
loop_
_entity.id
_entity.type
_entity.pdbx_description
1 polymer ?
#
loop_
_entity_poly.entity_id
_entity_poly.type
_entity_poly.pdbx_seq_one_letter_code
_entity_poly.pdbx_strand_id
1 'polypeptide(L)'
;MMPVERRILIKAASMYYLDHLKQSEIASRMGVDRTTISKYLKKAMKSGIVKIEVESDSYEELEAALERRFGLREAYVVPKSYDMLAIKQSMAQAGLNLLRRIMADGQVVGMAWGSTIQELTKYAHHEKMPQLDIDFVPIDGGPESIDSDHHVNTICYEMAKTVGGRSHYIYAPAITRTPEIRDAIVQDANYETVSYTHLRAHET
;
A
#
# COMPACT_ATOMS: atom_id res chain seq x y z
N MET A 1 -28.06 5.51 2.60
CA MET A 1 -28.71 5.95 1.32
C MET A 1 -29.72 4.91 0.89
N MET A 2 -30.97 5.30 0.58
CA MET A 2 -32.04 4.39 0.17
C MET A 2 -31.68 3.68 -1.15
N PRO A 3 -32.04 2.38 -1.35
CA PRO A 3 -31.67 1.64 -2.56
C PRO A 3 -32.13 2.30 -3.87
N VAL A 4 -33.32 2.93 -3.88
CA VAL A 4 -33.88 3.64 -5.05
C VAL A 4 -33.02 4.87 -5.40
N GLU A 5 -32.62 5.66 -4.41
CA GLU A 5 -31.80 6.86 -4.61
C GLU A 5 -30.42 6.48 -5.20
N ARG A 6 -29.81 5.41 -4.71
CA ARG A 6 -28.53 4.93 -5.24
C ARG A 6 -28.63 4.53 -6.71
N ARG A 7 -29.73 3.89 -7.14
CA ARG A 7 -29.94 3.51 -8.55
C ARG A 7 -30.08 4.73 -9.47
N ILE A 8 -30.75 5.79 -9.01
CA ILE A 8 -30.90 7.04 -9.76
C ILE A 8 -29.52 7.69 -9.98
N LEU A 9 -28.70 7.73 -8.94
CA LEU A 9 -27.34 8.29 -9.04
C LEU A 9 -26.45 7.48 -10.00
N ILE A 10 -26.50 6.15 -9.92
CA ILE A 10 -25.77 5.26 -10.84
C ILE A 10 -26.22 5.52 -12.28
N LYS A 11 -27.54 5.57 -12.54
CA LYS A 11 -28.07 5.79 -13.87
C LYS A 11 -27.63 7.15 -14.46
N ALA A 12 -27.73 8.21 -13.69
CA ALA A 12 -27.27 9.54 -14.12
C ALA A 12 -25.74 9.57 -14.39
N ALA A 13 -24.98 8.93 -13.53
CA ALA A 13 -23.52 8.83 -13.67
C ALA A 13 -23.12 8.01 -14.91
N SER A 14 -23.72 6.86 -15.14
CA SER A 14 -23.44 6.05 -16.35
C SER A 14 -23.72 6.82 -17.63
N MET A 15 -24.88 7.48 -17.72
CA MET A 15 -25.22 8.31 -18.89
C MET A 15 -24.20 9.43 -19.13
N TYR A 16 -23.65 10.01 -18.07
CA TYR A 16 -22.71 11.12 -18.19
C TYR A 16 -21.29 10.64 -18.50
N TYR A 17 -20.76 9.69 -17.71
CA TYR A 17 -19.36 9.29 -17.76
C TYR A 17 -19.07 8.15 -18.75
N LEU A 18 -20.03 7.25 -19.01
CA LEU A 18 -19.84 6.12 -19.92
C LEU A 18 -20.47 6.37 -21.28
N ASP A 19 -21.70 6.93 -21.31
CA ASP A 19 -22.43 7.19 -22.56
C ASP A 19 -22.12 8.59 -23.13
N HIS A 20 -21.32 9.41 -22.42
CA HIS A 20 -20.89 10.75 -22.80
C HIS A 20 -22.01 11.73 -23.14
N LEU A 21 -23.21 11.55 -22.54
CA LEU A 21 -24.37 12.40 -22.79
C LEU A 21 -24.22 13.75 -22.06
N LYS A 22 -24.75 14.82 -22.68
CA LYS A 22 -24.81 16.12 -22.02
C LYS A 22 -25.83 16.11 -20.89
N GLN A 23 -25.60 16.92 -19.86
CA GLN A 23 -26.53 17.00 -18.70
C GLN A 23 -27.96 17.36 -19.11
N SER A 24 -28.17 18.15 -20.18
CA SER A 24 -29.48 18.48 -20.72
C SER A 24 -30.19 17.28 -21.34
N GLU A 25 -29.46 16.41 -22.03
CA GLU A 25 -29.99 15.19 -22.64
C GLU A 25 -30.38 14.16 -21.56
N ILE A 26 -29.54 14.05 -20.52
CA ILE A 26 -29.83 13.19 -19.35
C ILE A 26 -31.07 13.70 -18.62
N ALA A 27 -31.18 15.02 -18.43
CA ALA A 27 -32.34 15.65 -17.80
C ALA A 27 -33.63 15.32 -18.55
N SER A 28 -33.63 15.46 -19.88
CA SER A 28 -34.77 15.09 -20.72
C SER A 28 -35.12 13.61 -20.59
N ARG A 29 -34.12 12.70 -20.63
CA ARG A 29 -34.34 11.24 -20.52
C ARG A 29 -34.81 10.80 -19.15
N MET A 30 -34.44 11.50 -18.10
CA MET A 30 -34.80 11.17 -16.71
C MET A 30 -36.02 11.94 -16.22
N GLY A 31 -36.58 12.86 -17.02
CA GLY A 31 -37.77 13.64 -16.66
C GLY A 31 -37.52 14.62 -15.51
N VAL A 32 -36.29 15.18 -15.41
CA VAL A 32 -35.90 16.15 -14.38
C VAL A 32 -35.23 17.36 -15.02
N ASP A 33 -34.97 18.40 -14.25
CA ASP A 33 -34.24 19.58 -14.73
C ASP A 33 -32.71 19.33 -14.73
N ARG A 34 -31.98 20.15 -15.51
CA ARG A 34 -30.52 20.05 -15.65
C ARG A 34 -29.81 20.26 -14.31
N THR A 35 -30.33 21.12 -13.45
CA THR A 35 -29.71 21.41 -12.13
C THR A 35 -29.81 20.21 -11.20
N THR A 36 -30.87 19.43 -11.30
CA THR A 36 -31.05 18.17 -10.61
C THR A 36 -30.01 17.12 -11.06
N ILE A 37 -29.76 17.01 -12.36
CA ILE A 37 -28.67 16.13 -12.86
C ILE A 37 -27.31 16.55 -12.31
N SER A 38 -27.00 17.85 -12.29
CA SER A 38 -25.76 18.35 -11.68
C SER A 38 -25.62 17.94 -10.21
N LYS A 39 -26.71 18.03 -9.43
CA LYS A 39 -26.75 17.59 -8.04
C LYS A 39 -26.54 16.05 -7.93
N TYR A 40 -27.15 15.27 -8.80
CA TYR A 40 -26.99 13.81 -8.83
C TYR A 40 -25.54 13.43 -9.12
N LEU A 41 -24.87 14.04 -10.09
CA LEU A 41 -23.48 13.76 -10.42
C LEU A 41 -22.54 14.12 -9.27
N LYS A 42 -22.73 15.29 -8.64
CA LYS A 42 -21.97 15.69 -7.45
C LYS A 42 -22.17 14.70 -6.29
N LYS A 43 -23.41 14.22 -6.07
CA LYS A 43 -23.72 13.26 -5.03
C LYS A 43 -23.16 11.88 -5.35
N ALA A 44 -23.15 11.47 -6.62
CA ALA A 44 -22.52 10.22 -7.07
C ALA A 44 -21.02 10.19 -6.79
N MET A 45 -20.33 11.30 -7.06
CA MET A 45 -18.91 11.45 -6.69
C MET A 45 -18.70 11.41 -5.17
N LYS A 46 -19.49 12.20 -4.42
CA LYS A 46 -19.37 12.28 -2.96
C LYS A 46 -19.67 10.96 -2.23
N SER A 47 -20.50 10.11 -2.82
CA SER A 47 -20.88 8.79 -2.28
C SER A 47 -20.03 7.63 -2.82
N GLY A 48 -18.95 7.91 -3.56
CA GLY A 48 -18.05 6.89 -4.11
C GLY A 48 -18.64 6.03 -5.23
N ILE A 49 -19.83 6.39 -5.77
CA ILE A 49 -20.43 5.71 -6.94
C ILE A 49 -19.59 5.99 -8.19
N VAL A 50 -19.03 7.21 -8.29
CA VAL A 50 -18.10 7.60 -9.34
C VAL A 50 -16.74 7.83 -8.69
N LYS A 51 -15.74 7.12 -9.16
CA LYS A 51 -14.32 7.40 -8.88
C LYS A 51 -13.73 7.96 -10.16
N ILE A 52 -13.19 9.18 -10.10
CA ILE A 52 -12.44 9.79 -11.19
C ILE A 52 -10.98 9.71 -10.75
N GLU A 53 -10.20 8.93 -11.45
CA GLU A 53 -8.74 8.92 -11.35
C GLU A 53 -8.24 9.80 -12.49
N VAL A 54 -7.60 10.90 -12.16
CA VAL A 54 -6.83 11.69 -13.12
C VAL A 54 -5.43 11.10 -13.05
N GLU A 55 -5.04 10.36 -14.08
CA GLU A 55 -3.61 10.05 -14.28
C GLU A 55 -2.90 11.40 -14.44
N SER A 56 -2.33 11.87 -13.36
CA SER A 56 -1.39 12.97 -13.42
C SER A 56 -0.06 12.37 -13.82
N ASP A 57 0.30 12.58 -15.05
CA ASP A 57 1.63 12.29 -15.58
C ASP A 57 2.66 13.14 -14.86
N SER A 58 3.09 12.79 -13.76
CA SER A 58 4.30 13.30 -13.13
C SER A 58 4.15 14.20 -11.91
N TYR A 59 4.29 13.59 -10.81
CA TYR A 59 4.96 14.21 -9.67
C TYR A 59 6.50 14.25 -9.87
N GLU A 60 6.99 14.06 -11.11
CA GLU A 60 8.43 13.99 -11.44
C GLU A 60 9.21 15.21 -10.92
N GLU A 61 8.66 16.41 -11.02
CA GLU A 61 9.29 17.59 -10.48
C GLU A 61 9.40 17.57 -8.95
N LEU A 62 8.36 17.05 -8.28
CA LEU A 62 8.33 16.89 -6.83
C LEU A 62 9.25 15.74 -6.38
N GLU A 63 9.24 14.63 -7.09
CA GLU A 63 10.15 13.49 -6.88
C GLU A 63 11.60 13.94 -7.02
N ALA A 64 11.96 14.62 -8.11
CA ALA A 64 13.29 15.18 -8.33
C ALA A 64 13.69 16.22 -7.25
N ALA A 65 12.72 17.00 -6.75
CA ALA A 65 12.98 17.95 -5.66
C ALA A 65 13.27 17.23 -4.34
N LEU A 66 12.53 16.15 -4.02
CA LEU A 66 12.75 15.31 -2.85
C LEU A 66 14.12 14.61 -2.93
N GLU A 67 14.44 14.02 -4.07
CA GLU A 67 15.71 13.35 -4.33
C GLU A 67 16.90 14.30 -4.08
N ARG A 68 16.86 15.49 -4.69
CA ARG A 68 17.92 16.50 -4.51
C ARG A 68 18.02 16.99 -3.06
N ARG A 69 16.87 17.23 -2.41
CA ARG A 69 16.89 17.81 -1.06
C ARG A 69 17.37 16.83 0.01
N PHE A 70 17.03 15.55 -0.13
CA PHE A 70 17.32 14.52 0.86
C PHE A 70 18.43 13.56 0.44
N GLY A 71 19.02 13.74 -0.74
CA GLY A 71 20.06 12.86 -1.27
C GLY A 71 19.56 11.45 -1.57
N LEU A 72 18.28 11.31 -1.94
CA LEU A 72 17.68 10.03 -2.27
C LEU A 72 18.13 9.60 -3.67
N ARG A 73 18.27 8.28 -3.87
CA ARG A 73 18.50 7.72 -5.20
C ARG A 73 17.24 7.80 -6.05
N GLU A 74 16.09 7.70 -5.41
CA GLU A 74 14.80 7.64 -6.06
C GLU A 74 13.68 7.97 -5.05
N ALA A 75 12.67 8.69 -5.50
CA ALA A 75 11.47 8.99 -4.73
C ALA A 75 10.23 8.71 -5.59
N TYR A 76 9.17 8.24 -4.97
CA TYR A 76 7.86 8.05 -5.61
C TYR A 76 6.81 8.83 -4.87
N VAL A 77 6.11 9.69 -5.57
CA VAL A 77 5.01 10.48 -5.02
C VAL A 77 3.69 9.91 -5.54
N VAL A 78 2.81 9.54 -4.62
CA VAL A 78 1.49 9.01 -4.96
C VAL A 78 0.41 10.07 -4.86
N PRO A 79 -0.68 9.97 -5.65
CA PRO A 79 -1.78 10.93 -5.61
C PRO A 79 -2.41 11.04 -4.22
N LYS A 80 -2.77 12.26 -3.84
CA LYS A 80 -3.57 12.50 -2.63
C LYS A 80 -4.97 11.94 -2.80
N SER A 81 -5.45 11.18 -1.82
CA SER A 81 -6.83 10.73 -1.72
C SER A 81 -7.42 11.12 -0.37
N TYR A 82 -8.77 11.22 -0.29
CA TYR A 82 -9.49 11.32 0.99
C TYR A 82 -9.70 9.96 1.66
N ASP A 83 -9.47 8.89 0.92
CA ASP A 83 -9.51 7.51 1.41
C ASP A 83 -8.08 7.06 1.75
N MET A 84 -7.82 6.82 3.02
CA MET A 84 -6.53 6.34 3.51
C MET A 84 -6.16 4.96 2.96
N LEU A 85 -7.15 4.11 2.68
CA LEU A 85 -6.88 2.81 2.05
C LEU A 85 -6.39 2.99 0.62
N ALA A 86 -7.01 3.88 -0.15
CA ALA A 86 -6.57 4.20 -1.52
C ALA A 86 -5.13 4.74 -1.55
N ILE A 87 -4.75 5.60 -0.58
CA ILE A 87 -3.36 6.07 -0.45
C ILE A 87 -2.41 4.91 -0.21
N LYS A 88 -2.71 4.03 0.77
CA LYS A 88 -1.88 2.86 1.08
C LYS A 88 -1.73 1.91 -0.11
N GLN A 89 -2.79 1.71 -0.86
CA GLN A 89 -2.77 0.88 -2.08
C GLN A 89 -1.89 1.50 -3.17
N SER A 90 -1.98 2.81 -3.38
CA SER A 90 -1.10 3.51 -4.33
C SER A 90 0.37 3.43 -3.90
N MET A 91 0.66 3.60 -2.61
CA MET A 91 2.01 3.42 -2.05
C MET A 91 2.49 1.97 -2.20
N ALA A 92 1.61 1.00 -1.94
CA ALA A 92 1.91 -0.42 -2.10
C ALA A 92 2.27 -0.77 -3.55
N GLN A 93 1.53 -0.26 -4.51
CA GLN A 93 1.79 -0.46 -5.94
C GLN A 93 3.13 0.16 -6.36
N ALA A 94 3.40 1.41 -5.96
CA ALA A 94 4.68 2.07 -6.23
C ALA A 94 5.85 1.29 -5.59
N GLY A 95 5.72 0.90 -4.32
CA GLY A 95 6.71 0.10 -3.61
C GLY A 95 6.94 -1.27 -4.24
N LEU A 96 5.89 -1.94 -4.70
CA LEU A 96 6.01 -3.23 -5.38
C LEU A 96 6.73 -3.12 -6.73
N ASN A 97 6.46 -2.07 -7.49
CA ASN A 97 7.16 -1.80 -8.75
C ASN A 97 8.66 -1.54 -8.52
N LEU A 98 8.99 -0.80 -7.46
CA LEU A 98 10.38 -0.62 -7.04
C LEU A 98 11.02 -1.97 -6.67
N LEU A 99 10.39 -2.76 -5.80
CA LEU A 99 10.92 -4.05 -5.37
C LEU A 99 11.16 -5.00 -6.54
N ARG A 100 10.23 -5.11 -7.48
CA ARG A 100 10.40 -5.93 -8.70
C ARG A 100 11.66 -5.58 -9.49
N ARG A 101 12.04 -4.31 -9.48
CA ARG A 101 13.18 -3.81 -10.25
C ARG A 101 14.50 -4.00 -9.54
N ILE A 102 14.51 -3.93 -8.20
CA ILE A 102 15.75 -3.95 -7.40
C ILE A 102 16.05 -5.31 -6.76
N MET A 103 15.02 -6.16 -6.56
CA MET A 103 15.24 -7.49 -5.96
C MET A 103 16.02 -8.41 -6.90
N ALA A 104 17.00 -9.13 -6.35
CA ALA A 104 17.81 -10.12 -7.04
C ALA A 104 18.13 -11.31 -6.11
N ASP A 105 18.49 -12.45 -6.70
CA ASP A 105 18.86 -13.64 -5.94
C ASP A 105 20.03 -13.38 -4.97
N GLY A 106 19.94 -13.99 -3.81
CA GLY A 106 20.95 -13.89 -2.76
C GLY A 106 20.85 -12.63 -1.88
N GLN A 107 19.88 -11.74 -2.14
CA GLN A 107 19.68 -10.56 -1.32
C GLN A 107 18.96 -10.87 -0.01
N VAL A 108 19.16 -9.99 0.96
CA VAL A 108 18.42 -9.93 2.22
C VAL A 108 17.54 -8.68 2.20
N VAL A 109 16.24 -8.84 2.43
CA VAL A 109 15.26 -7.75 2.44
C VAL A 109 14.71 -7.57 3.85
N GLY A 110 15.00 -6.44 4.46
CA GLY A 110 14.46 -6.06 5.76
C GLY A 110 13.02 -5.53 5.65
N MET A 111 12.11 -6.06 6.48
CA MET A 111 10.71 -5.65 6.52
C MET A 111 10.34 -5.11 7.90
N ALA A 112 9.58 -4.02 7.93
CA ALA A 112 8.95 -3.50 9.15
C ALA A 112 7.49 -3.97 9.26
N TRP A 113 6.90 -3.79 10.45
CA TRP A 113 5.46 -3.99 10.66
C TRP A 113 4.65 -2.76 10.25
N GLY A 114 3.34 -2.96 10.05
CA GLY A 114 2.38 -1.88 9.87
C GLY A 114 1.48 -2.02 8.66
N SER A 115 0.36 -1.30 8.71
CA SER A 115 -0.74 -1.44 7.74
C SER A 115 -0.39 -1.02 6.31
N THR A 116 0.58 -0.14 6.11
CA THR A 116 1.04 0.25 4.76
C THR A 116 1.87 -0.87 4.13
N ILE A 117 2.77 -1.48 4.92
CA ILE A 117 3.58 -2.61 4.45
C ILE A 117 2.70 -3.86 4.24
N GLN A 118 1.67 -4.05 5.08
CA GLN A 118 0.69 -5.11 4.86
C GLN A 118 -0.05 -4.94 3.51
N GLU A 119 -0.45 -3.72 3.14
CA GLU A 119 -1.07 -3.51 1.83
C GLU A 119 -0.10 -3.87 0.68
N LEU A 120 1.20 -3.65 0.84
CA LEU A 120 2.20 -4.08 -0.13
C LEU A 120 2.23 -5.61 -0.28
N THR A 121 2.19 -6.36 0.83
CA THR A 121 2.14 -7.84 0.78
C THR A 121 0.86 -8.34 0.13
N LYS A 122 -0.30 -7.75 0.46
CA LYS A 122 -1.58 -8.08 -0.19
C LYS A 122 -1.52 -7.84 -1.71
N TYR A 123 -0.95 -6.71 -2.11
CA TYR A 123 -0.81 -6.37 -3.52
C TYR A 123 0.11 -7.37 -4.23
N ALA A 124 1.23 -7.75 -3.59
CA ALA A 124 2.18 -8.71 -4.12
C ALA A 124 1.54 -10.09 -4.41
N HIS A 125 0.58 -10.53 -3.58
CA HIS A 125 -0.15 -11.78 -3.81
C HIS A 125 -1.03 -11.80 -5.07
N HIS A 126 -1.55 -10.64 -5.47
CA HIS A 126 -2.40 -10.51 -6.65
C HIS A 126 -1.62 -10.27 -7.93
N GLU A 127 -0.33 -10.03 -7.82
CA GLU A 127 0.56 -9.68 -8.90
C GLU A 127 1.54 -10.83 -9.20
N LYS A 128 1.97 -10.92 -10.46
CA LYS A 128 3.00 -11.89 -10.83
C LYS A 128 4.37 -11.40 -10.36
N MET A 129 4.86 -11.94 -9.26
CA MET A 129 6.20 -11.65 -8.74
C MET A 129 7.23 -12.61 -9.34
N PRO A 130 8.49 -12.16 -9.54
CA PRO A 130 9.57 -13.05 -9.90
C PRO A 130 9.81 -14.07 -8.78
N GLN A 131 10.22 -15.28 -9.14
CA GLN A 131 10.65 -16.28 -8.16
C GLN A 131 12.15 -16.07 -7.92
N LEU A 132 12.53 -15.76 -6.69
CA LEU A 132 13.89 -15.35 -6.32
C LEU A 132 14.32 -16.03 -5.02
N ASP A 133 15.59 -16.36 -4.92
CA ASP A 133 16.22 -16.85 -3.69
C ASP A 133 16.59 -15.66 -2.78
N ILE A 134 15.60 -15.15 -2.04
CA ILE A 134 15.73 -13.97 -1.17
C ILE A 134 15.39 -14.34 0.27
N ASP A 135 16.13 -13.78 1.23
CA ASP A 135 15.82 -13.85 2.65
C ASP A 135 15.06 -12.59 3.08
N PHE A 136 13.85 -12.77 3.64
CA PHE A 136 13.08 -11.70 4.27
C PHE A 136 13.29 -11.73 5.77
N VAL A 137 13.75 -10.62 6.34
CA VAL A 137 14.08 -10.50 7.76
C VAL A 137 13.31 -9.35 8.42
N PRO A 138 12.84 -9.53 9.65
CA PRO A 138 12.33 -8.43 10.45
C PRO A 138 13.42 -7.43 10.79
N ILE A 139 13.16 -6.12 10.62
CA ILE A 139 14.09 -5.06 11.02
C ILE A 139 13.86 -4.59 12.45
N ASP A 140 12.72 -4.93 13.02
CA ASP A 140 12.32 -4.62 14.40
C ASP A 140 11.50 -5.76 15.00
N GLY A 141 11.30 -5.73 16.31
CA GLY A 141 10.41 -6.66 17.01
C GLY A 141 8.93 -6.37 16.75
N GLY A 142 8.06 -7.31 17.07
CA GLY A 142 6.61 -7.13 16.98
C GLY A 142 6.07 -6.27 18.12
N PRO A 143 5.12 -5.34 17.88
CA PRO A 143 4.42 -4.64 18.95
C PRO A 143 3.42 -5.58 19.66
N GLU A 144 3.27 -5.40 20.99
CA GLU A 144 2.44 -6.27 21.85
C GLU A 144 0.94 -6.29 21.51
N SER A 145 0.40 -5.30 20.77
CA SER A 145 -1.03 -5.07 20.61
C SER A 145 -1.48 -4.84 19.17
N ILE A 146 -0.85 -5.49 18.20
CA ILE A 146 -1.25 -5.39 16.78
C ILE A 146 -1.90 -6.69 16.33
N ASP A 147 -2.89 -6.56 15.43
CA ASP A 147 -3.46 -7.68 14.70
C ASP A 147 -2.36 -8.50 14.03
N SER A 148 -2.49 -9.83 14.08
CA SER A 148 -1.50 -10.78 13.55
C SER A 148 -1.08 -10.47 12.11
N ASP A 149 -1.99 -9.95 11.31
CA ASP A 149 -1.74 -9.63 9.89
C ASP A 149 -0.80 -8.44 9.67
N HIS A 150 -0.69 -7.56 10.66
CA HIS A 150 0.22 -6.41 10.63
C HIS A 150 1.57 -6.71 11.29
N HIS A 151 1.72 -7.90 11.87
CA HIS A 151 2.94 -8.29 12.56
C HIS A 151 4.07 -8.54 11.57
N VAL A 152 5.28 -8.10 11.91
CA VAL A 152 6.44 -8.18 11.00
C VAL A 152 6.75 -9.61 10.54
N ASN A 153 6.62 -10.61 11.41
CA ASN A 153 6.85 -11.99 11.04
C ASN A 153 5.86 -12.49 9.97
N THR A 154 4.58 -12.10 10.09
CA THR A 154 3.55 -12.41 9.08
C THR A 154 3.89 -11.74 7.75
N ILE A 155 4.27 -10.47 7.78
CA ILE A 155 4.67 -9.71 6.60
C ILE A 155 5.88 -10.36 5.89
N CYS A 156 6.93 -10.72 6.64
CA CYS A 156 8.09 -11.42 6.08
C CYS A 156 7.70 -12.76 5.45
N TYR A 157 6.87 -13.54 6.14
CA TYR A 157 6.40 -14.84 5.65
C TYR A 157 5.59 -14.72 4.35
N GLU A 158 4.63 -13.80 4.29
CA GLU A 158 3.78 -13.62 3.11
C GLU A 158 4.59 -13.11 1.91
N MET A 159 5.55 -12.21 2.12
CA MET A 159 6.45 -11.76 1.05
C MET A 159 7.33 -12.90 0.55
N ALA A 160 7.96 -13.67 1.44
CA ALA A 160 8.78 -14.80 1.08
C ALA A 160 7.99 -15.84 0.27
N LYS A 161 6.79 -16.18 0.72
CA LYS A 161 5.89 -17.09 0.00
C LYS A 161 5.54 -16.61 -1.40
N THR A 162 5.36 -15.30 -1.58
CA THR A 162 4.99 -14.72 -2.87
C THR A 162 6.12 -14.77 -3.89
N VAL A 163 7.37 -14.60 -3.45
CA VAL A 163 8.55 -14.61 -4.34
C VAL A 163 9.32 -15.94 -4.32
N GLY A 164 8.89 -16.93 -3.56
CA GLY A 164 9.58 -18.23 -3.45
C GLY A 164 10.83 -18.19 -2.59
N GLY A 165 11.03 -17.13 -1.79
CA GLY A 165 12.16 -16.94 -0.92
C GLY A 165 11.98 -17.58 0.47
N ARG A 166 12.84 -17.19 1.41
CA ARG A 166 12.80 -17.62 2.81
C ARG A 166 12.42 -16.47 3.73
N SER A 167 11.76 -16.77 4.85
CA SER A 167 11.46 -15.80 5.91
C SER A 167 12.15 -16.18 7.21
N HIS A 168 12.67 -15.17 7.89
CA HIS A 168 13.19 -15.30 9.25
C HIS A 168 12.18 -14.72 10.24
N TYR A 169 12.18 -15.25 11.47
CA TYR A 169 11.22 -14.85 12.51
C TYR A 169 11.98 -14.28 13.69
N ILE A 170 11.56 -13.13 14.18
CA ILE A 170 12.06 -12.55 15.41
C ILE A 170 11.04 -12.78 16.55
N TYR A 171 11.51 -13.34 17.66
CA TYR A 171 10.68 -13.57 18.85
C TYR A 171 10.98 -12.53 19.94
N ALA A 172 11.00 -11.27 19.53
CA ALA A 172 11.25 -10.13 20.39
C ALA A 172 10.14 -9.09 20.25
N PRO A 173 9.76 -8.42 21.35
CA PRO A 173 8.87 -7.25 21.27
C PRO A 173 9.63 -6.06 20.66
N ALA A 174 8.88 -5.15 20.01
CA ALA A 174 9.46 -3.91 19.46
C ALA A 174 10.05 -3.00 20.55
N ILE A 175 9.47 -3.03 21.75
CA ILE A 175 9.90 -2.24 22.90
C ILE A 175 9.94 -3.14 24.13
N THR A 176 11.05 -3.09 24.86
CA THR A 176 11.21 -3.77 26.16
C THR A 176 10.97 -2.78 27.30
N ARG A 177 10.40 -3.27 28.40
CA ARG A 177 10.09 -2.43 29.57
C ARG A 177 11.31 -2.06 30.39
N THR A 178 12.33 -2.90 30.39
CA THR A 178 13.56 -2.65 31.18
C THR A 178 14.80 -3.06 30.39
N PRO A 179 15.99 -2.48 30.74
CA PRO A 179 17.26 -2.86 30.12
C PRO A 179 17.60 -4.36 30.31
N GLU A 180 17.26 -4.94 31.46
CA GLU A 180 17.57 -6.35 31.76
C GLU A 180 16.81 -7.29 30.81
N ILE A 181 15.55 -6.98 30.51
CA ILE A 181 14.76 -7.74 29.52
C ILE A 181 15.38 -7.61 28.13
N ARG A 182 15.78 -6.39 27.74
CA ARG A 182 16.48 -6.19 26.47
C ARG A 182 17.74 -7.03 26.39
N ASP A 183 18.57 -6.98 27.42
CA ASP A 183 19.86 -7.67 27.45
C ASP A 183 19.68 -9.19 27.38
N ALA A 184 18.64 -9.73 28.01
CA ALA A 184 18.29 -11.15 27.90
C ALA A 184 17.86 -11.53 26.46
N ILE A 185 17.06 -10.69 25.80
CA ILE A 185 16.61 -10.91 24.42
C ILE A 185 17.78 -10.85 23.44
N VAL A 186 18.67 -9.89 23.60
CA VAL A 186 19.84 -9.71 22.72
C VAL A 186 20.81 -10.89 22.78
N GLN A 187 20.86 -11.59 23.91
CA GLN A 187 21.67 -12.80 24.09
C GLN A 187 20.97 -14.09 23.59
N ASP A 188 19.74 -14.01 23.15
CA ASP A 188 19.00 -15.16 22.60
C ASP A 188 19.54 -15.52 21.20
N ALA A 189 19.74 -16.81 20.96
CA ALA A 189 20.29 -17.30 19.69
C ALA A 189 19.41 -16.97 18.47
N ASN A 190 18.09 -16.87 18.64
CA ASN A 190 17.20 -16.42 17.57
C ASN A 190 17.47 -14.95 17.22
N TYR A 191 17.60 -14.09 18.23
CA TYR A 191 17.90 -12.67 18.03
C TYR A 191 19.25 -12.48 17.33
N GLU A 192 20.30 -13.19 17.77
CA GLU A 192 21.62 -13.13 17.13
C GLU A 192 21.55 -13.52 15.65
N THR A 193 20.86 -14.60 15.32
CA THR A 193 20.73 -15.09 13.93
C THR A 193 20.01 -14.06 13.05
N VAL A 194 18.88 -13.51 13.51
CA VAL A 194 18.10 -12.53 12.76
C VAL A 194 18.85 -11.21 12.65
N SER A 195 19.46 -10.74 13.72
CA SER A 195 20.26 -9.52 13.74
C SER A 195 21.46 -9.60 12.80
N TYR A 196 22.18 -10.74 12.77
CA TYR A 196 23.27 -10.96 11.82
C TYR A 196 22.78 -10.95 10.37
N THR A 197 21.67 -11.58 10.07
CA THR A 197 21.06 -11.60 8.73
C THR A 197 20.62 -10.19 8.31
N HIS A 198 20.03 -9.44 9.25
CA HIS A 198 19.66 -8.04 9.06
C HIS A 198 20.89 -7.16 8.74
N LEU A 199 22.00 -7.31 9.48
CA LEU A 199 23.22 -6.56 9.22
C LEU A 199 23.79 -6.81 7.82
N ARG A 200 23.71 -8.03 7.32
CA ARG A 200 24.09 -8.36 5.93
C ARG A 200 23.28 -7.59 4.88
N ALA A 201 22.05 -7.22 5.16
CA ALA A 201 21.23 -6.40 4.27
C ALA A 201 21.78 -4.98 4.07
N HIS A 202 22.63 -4.50 4.98
CA HIS A 202 23.28 -3.19 4.88
C HIS A 202 24.61 -3.23 4.12
N GLU A 203 25.16 -4.41 3.86
CA GLU A 203 26.46 -4.58 3.20
C GLU A 203 26.33 -4.80 1.67
N THR A 204 25.11 -4.99 1.17
CA THR A 204 24.82 -5.17 -0.27
C THR A 204 24.04 -3.99 -0.83
#